data_78b7cd9622aecaae7c128f80338cbe22
#
_entry.id   78b7cd9622aecaae7c128f80338cbe22
#
_cell.length_a   1.000
_cell.length_b   1.000
_cell.length_c   1.000
_cell.angle_alpha   90.00
_cell.angle_beta   90.00
_cell.angle_gamma   90.00
#
_symmetry.space_group_name_H-M   'P 1'
#
loop_
_entity.id
_entity.type
_entity.pdbx_description
1 polymer ?
#
loop_
_entity_poly.entity_id
_entity_poly.type
_entity_poly.pdbx_seq_one_letter_code
_entity_poly.pdbx_strand_id
1 'polypeptide(L)'
;HGYRASFMAKPYLQFPGSGMHVHVSLYDGAGNNLLAAHQQQPLRHAVAGCLELLPHCMPIFSPNHNAFRRLGGTVNAATRACWGFEDRDACVRVPESDPRNLRIEHRLASADANPYLVLAAILVGLEHGLDAKQEPIPPLNEDRASGTDFPVEMLDAVRAMQHQAVVRDKLGAEFVDVYCENKRQDHLAFQQEIHAREYRWFL
;
A
#
# COMPACT_ATOMS: atom_id res chain seq x y z
N HIS A 1 13.61 -25.34 17.19
CA HIS A 1 14.64 -24.31 17.46
C HIS A 1 14.21 -23.30 18.55
N GLY A 2 13.05 -23.45 19.21
CA GLY A 2 12.61 -22.59 20.32
C GLY A 2 12.16 -21.16 19.93
N TYR A 3 12.03 -20.85 18.64
CA TYR A 3 11.56 -19.56 18.14
C TYR A 3 10.07 -19.59 17.82
N ARG A 4 9.42 -18.43 17.92
CA ARG A 4 8.07 -18.21 17.41
C ARG A 4 8.14 -17.38 16.13
N ALA A 5 7.49 -17.82 15.05
CA ALA A 5 7.29 -17.04 13.85
C ALA A 5 6.02 -16.17 13.99
N SER A 6 6.09 -14.92 13.55
CA SER A 6 4.96 -14.01 13.54
C SER A 6 5.00 -13.14 12.30
N PHE A 7 3.84 -12.93 11.66
CA PHE A 7 3.64 -11.98 10.57
C PHE A 7 3.09 -10.63 11.05
N MET A 8 3.05 -10.39 12.35
CA MET A 8 2.58 -9.14 12.94
C MET A 8 3.33 -7.94 12.34
N ALA A 9 2.59 -6.95 11.86
CA ALA A 9 3.15 -5.81 11.13
C ALA A 9 4.10 -4.96 11.99
N LYS A 10 3.75 -4.74 13.27
CA LYS A 10 4.52 -3.93 14.22
C LYS A 10 4.57 -4.60 15.61
N PRO A 11 5.44 -5.62 15.80
CA PRO A 11 5.55 -6.31 17.09
C PRO A 11 6.09 -5.41 18.21
N TYR A 12 7.01 -4.49 17.87
CA TYR A 12 7.67 -3.59 18.83
C TYR A 12 7.73 -2.18 18.26
N LEU A 13 7.31 -1.18 19.03
CA LEU A 13 7.26 0.21 18.58
C LEU A 13 8.63 0.78 18.21
N GLN A 14 9.67 0.41 18.96
CA GLN A 14 11.04 0.92 18.81
C GLN A 14 11.85 0.24 17.69
N PHE A 15 11.36 -0.86 17.13
CA PHE A 15 12.05 -1.59 16.06
C PHE A 15 11.31 -1.46 14.72
N PRO A 16 11.97 -1.70 13.58
CA PRO A 16 11.29 -1.77 12.28
C PRO A 16 10.12 -2.75 12.29
N GLY A 17 9.09 -2.46 11.49
CA GLY A 17 7.97 -3.36 11.27
C GLY A 17 8.23 -4.39 10.18
N SER A 18 7.29 -5.32 10.01
CA SER A 18 7.29 -6.33 8.96
C SER A 18 6.38 -5.90 7.81
N GLY A 19 6.91 -5.86 6.59
CA GLY A 19 6.18 -5.52 5.36
C GLY A 19 6.21 -6.66 4.35
N MET A 20 5.27 -6.62 3.42
CA MET A 20 5.21 -7.46 2.24
C MET A 20 5.45 -6.58 1.02
N HIS A 21 6.64 -6.69 0.41
CA HIS A 21 6.94 -5.95 -0.82
C HIS A 21 6.57 -6.83 -2.01
N VAL A 22 5.85 -6.23 -2.96
CA VAL A 22 5.40 -6.90 -4.18
C VAL A 22 6.09 -6.28 -5.38
N HIS A 23 6.82 -7.10 -6.13
CA HIS A 23 7.45 -6.69 -7.37
C HIS A 23 6.58 -7.10 -8.55
N VAL A 24 6.30 -6.15 -9.45
CA VAL A 24 5.47 -6.36 -10.62
C VAL A 24 6.20 -5.92 -11.87
N SER A 25 6.25 -6.79 -12.87
CA SER A 25 6.65 -6.50 -14.25
C SER A 25 5.50 -6.87 -15.17
N LEU A 26 5.34 -6.13 -16.24
CA LEU A 26 4.30 -6.36 -17.25
C LEU A 26 4.95 -6.78 -18.57
N TYR A 27 4.48 -7.89 -19.16
CA TYR A 27 5.00 -8.40 -20.41
C TYR A 27 3.88 -8.53 -21.44
N ASP A 28 4.21 -8.27 -22.70
CA ASP A 28 3.33 -8.60 -23.81
C ASP A 28 3.39 -10.10 -24.17
N GLY A 29 2.53 -10.52 -25.12
CA GLY A 29 2.52 -11.91 -25.60
C GLY A 29 3.80 -12.37 -26.31
N ALA A 30 4.70 -11.46 -26.66
CA ALA A 30 6.00 -11.74 -27.27
C ALA A 30 7.14 -11.77 -26.22
N GLY A 31 6.83 -11.50 -24.95
CA GLY A 31 7.80 -11.50 -23.85
C GLY A 31 8.59 -10.18 -23.71
N ASN A 32 8.13 -9.09 -24.32
CA ASN A 32 8.75 -7.78 -24.13
C ASN A 32 8.20 -7.14 -22.86
N ASN A 33 9.08 -6.53 -22.07
CA ASN A 33 8.67 -5.79 -20.88
C ASN A 33 7.99 -4.47 -21.26
N LEU A 34 6.69 -4.38 -21.05
CA LEU A 34 5.88 -3.20 -21.38
C LEU A 34 6.28 -1.96 -20.57
N LEU A 35 6.77 -2.12 -19.35
CA LEU A 35 7.19 -1.00 -18.51
C LEU A 35 8.40 -0.26 -19.08
N ALA A 36 9.23 -0.95 -19.89
CA ALA A 36 10.40 -0.37 -20.55
C ALA A 36 10.07 0.27 -21.91
N ALA A 37 8.85 0.09 -22.44
CA ALA A 37 8.46 0.61 -23.75
C ALA A 37 8.30 2.14 -23.74
N HIS A 38 8.42 2.74 -24.93
CA HIS A 38 8.15 4.16 -25.17
C HIS A 38 8.76 5.11 -24.11
N GLN A 39 10.05 4.98 -23.87
CA GLN A 39 10.78 5.81 -22.88
C GLN A 39 10.18 5.69 -21.46
N GLN A 40 9.73 4.50 -21.10
CA GLN A 40 9.12 4.17 -19.80
C GLN A 40 7.78 4.89 -19.52
N GLN A 41 7.07 5.35 -20.53
CA GLN A 41 5.75 5.93 -20.32
C GLN A 41 4.77 4.96 -19.62
N PRO A 42 4.65 3.68 -20.00
CA PRO A 42 3.79 2.74 -19.30
C PRO A 42 4.17 2.56 -17.83
N LEU A 43 5.48 2.60 -17.49
CA LEU A 43 5.94 2.61 -16.10
C LEU A 43 5.38 3.81 -15.33
N ARG A 44 5.51 5.01 -15.91
CA ARG A 44 5.03 6.25 -15.29
C ARG A 44 3.53 6.23 -15.07
N HIS A 45 2.75 5.82 -16.08
CA HIS A 45 1.30 5.68 -15.97
C HIS A 45 0.90 4.66 -14.89
N ALA A 46 1.54 3.50 -14.88
CA ALA A 46 1.30 2.46 -13.87
C ALA A 46 1.62 2.95 -12.44
N VAL A 47 2.72 3.70 -12.27
CA VAL A 47 3.06 4.35 -11.00
C VAL A 47 1.99 5.36 -10.60
N ALA A 48 1.54 6.21 -11.53
CA ALA A 48 0.51 7.23 -11.26
C ALA A 48 -0.77 6.61 -10.71
N GLY A 49 -1.28 5.56 -11.36
CA GLY A 49 -2.50 4.88 -10.90
C GLY A 49 -2.32 4.16 -9.57
N CYS A 50 -1.15 3.54 -9.32
CA CYS A 50 -0.84 2.98 -8.01
C CYS A 50 -0.87 4.06 -6.92
N LEU A 51 -0.28 5.23 -7.16
CA LEU A 51 -0.25 6.33 -6.17
C LEU A 51 -1.63 6.92 -5.92
N GLU A 52 -2.43 7.09 -6.97
CA GLU A 52 -3.79 7.62 -6.86
C GLU A 52 -4.69 6.72 -6.01
N LEU A 53 -4.66 5.41 -6.25
CA LEU A 53 -5.54 4.48 -5.54
C LEU A 53 -4.99 3.98 -4.20
N LEU A 54 -3.69 4.20 -3.91
CA LEU A 54 -3.06 3.74 -2.69
C LEU A 54 -3.78 4.23 -1.41
N PRO A 55 -4.13 5.54 -1.24
CA PRO A 55 -4.84 6.00 -0.06
C PRO A 55 -6.21 5.32 0.14
N HIS A 56 -6.84 4.92 -0.95
CA HIS A 56 -8.15 4.27 -0.97
C HIS A 56 -8.10 2.76 -0.77
N CYS A 57 -6.92 2.14 -0.89
CA CYS A 57 -6.71 0.72 -0.64
C CYS A 57 -5.98 0.45 0.69
N MET A 58 -5.83 1.46 1.53
CA MET A 58 -5.17 1.33 2.84
C MET A 58 -5.76 0.22 3.73
N PRO A 59 -7.09 -0.03 3.79
CA PRO A 59 -7.62 -1.13 4.57
C PRO A 59 -7.17 -2.52 4.10
N ILE A 60 -6.77 -2.63 2.81
CA ILE A 60 -6.19 -3.85 2.24
C ILE A 60 -4.71 -3.96 2.59
N PHE A 61 -3.94 -2.88 2.43
CA PHE A 61 -2.50 -2.85 2.69
C PHE A 61 -2.15 -2.87 4.18
N SER A 62 -2.99 -2.28 5.01
CA SER A 62 -2.86 -2.20 6.46
C SER A 62 -4.17 -2.65 7.13
N PRO A 63 -4.42 -3.98 7.21
CA PRO A 63 -5.76 -4.53 7.48
C PRO A 63 -6.20 -4.45 8.94
N ASN A 64 -5.37 -3.97 9.87
CA ASN A 64 -5.67 -3.92 11.29
C ASN A 64 -4.91 -2.78 12.01
N HIS A 65 -5.29 -2.47 13.24
CA HIS A 65 -4.67 -1.40 14.05
C HIS A 65 -3.16 -1.54 14.21
N ASN A 66 -2.64 -2.76 14.31
CA ASN A 66 -1.22 -2.98 14.43
C ASN A 66 -0.48 -2.61 13.14
N ALA A 67 -1.08 -2.87 11.97
CA ALA A 67 -0.50 -2.53 10.68
C ALA A 67 -0.37 -1.00 10.48
N PHE A 68 -1.35 -0.21 10.94
CA PHE A 68 -1.26 1.26 10.92
C PHE A 68 -0.11 1.79 11.78
N ARG A 69 0.23 1.13 12.89
CA ARG A 69 1.40 1.52 13.71
C ARG A 69 2.73 1.38 12.97
N ARG A 70 2.81 0.53 11.93
CA ARG A 70 3.99 0.41 11.09
C ARG A 70 4.25 1.68 10.27
N LEU A 71 3.21 2.43 9.92
CA LEU A 71 3.27 3.65 9.10
C LEU A 71 3.63 4.90 9.91
N GLY A 72 3.73 4.80 11.20
CA GLY A 72 3.96 5.90 12.14
C GLY A 72 5.40 6.39 12.25
N GLY A 73 6.14 6.56 11.14
CA GLY A 73 7.44 7.27 11.17
C GLY A 73 8.64 6.41 11.57
N THR A 74 8.62 5.11 11.31
CA THR A 74 9.82 4.26 11.45
C THR A 74 10.65 4.27 10.17
N VAL A 75 11.96 4.03 10.31
CA VAL A 75 12.91 3.96 9.19
C VAL A 75 12.38 3.06 8.07
N ASN A 76 12.43 3.54 6.83
CA ASN A 76 11.99 2.86 5.60
C ASN A 76 10.47 2.54 5.54
N ALA A 77 9.64 3.23 6.30
CA ALA A 77 8.18 3.16 6.16
C ALA A 77 7.68 4.48 5.56
N ALA A 78 7.12 4.43 4.36
CA ALA A 78 6.51 5.59 3.73
C ALA A 78 5.33 6.10 4.56
N THR A 79 5.24 7.43 4.71
CA THR A 79 4.14 8.12 5.41
C THR A 79 3.19 8.82 4.44
N ARG A 80 3.51 8.80 3.16
CA ARG A 80 2.74 9.41 2.06
C ARG A 80 2.76 8.53 0.83
N ALA A 81 1.77 8.66 -0.04
CA ALA A 81 1.74 8.06 -1.37
C ALA A 81 2.77 8.78 -2.25
N CYS A 82 3.96 8.23 -2.37
CA CYS A 82 5.10 8.77 -3.09
C CYS A 82 5.86 7.67 -3.82
N TRP A 83 6.70 8.06 -4.77
CA TRP A 83 7.52 7.12 -5.53
C TRP A 83 8.93 7.66 -5.76
N GLY A 84 9.82 6.78 -6.19
CA GLY A 84 11.18 7.17 -6.55
C GLY A 84 11.99 6.03 -7.13
N PHE A 85 13.06 6.40 -7.86
CA PHE A 85 14.06 5.46 -8.34
C PHE A 85 15.03 5.12 -7.20
N GLU A 86 15.26 3.81 -6.97
CA GLU A 86 16.16 3.32 -5.91
C GLU A 86 15.87 3.86 -4.49
N ASP A 87 14.74 4.53 -4.28
CA ASP A 87 14.42 5.20 -3.02
C ASP A 87 13.62 4.27 -2.09
N ARG A 88 14.19 3.95 -0.92
CA ARG A 88 13.56 3.05 0.07
C ARG A 88 12.55 3.76 0.96
N ASP A 89 12.48 5.08 0.95
CA ASP A 89 11.47 5.86 1.65
C ASP A 89 10.17 5.96 0.85
N ALA A 90 10.23 5.62 -0.46
CA ALA A 90 9.07 5.59 -1.32
C ALA A 90 8.15 4.39 -1.03
N CYS A 91 6.83 4.59 -1.12
CA CYS A 91 5.87 3.49 -1.08
C CYS A 91 5.80 2.72 -2.40
N VAL A 92 6.11 3.38 -3.52
CA VAL A 92 6.31 2.76 -4.84
C VAL A 92 7.74 3.04 -5.29
N ARG A 93 8.59 2.04 -5.24
CA ARG A 93 9.99 2.14 -5.67
C ARG A 93 10.14 1.54 -7.06
N VAL A 94 10.95 2.17 -7.89
CA VAL A 94 11.42 1.61 -9.15
C VAL A 94 12.88 1.21 -8.96
N PRO A 95 13.20 -0.09 -8.78
CA PRO A 95 14.57 -0.56 -8.64
C PRO A 95 15.35 -0.36 -9.95
N GLU A 96 16.61 0.03 -9.85
CA GLU A 96 17.52 0.04 -10.99
C GLU A 96 17.65 -1.37 -11.57
N SER A 97 17.50 -1.47 -12.87
CA SER A 97 17.60 -2.74 -13.58
C SER A 97 17.74 -2.51 -15.08
N ASP A 98 18.21 -3.53 -15.80
CA ASP A 98 18.14 -3.50 -17.25
C ASP A 98 16.67 -3.48 -17.73
N PRO A 99 16.41 -3.02 -18.97
CA PRO A 99 15.05 -2.89 -19.50
C PRO A 99 14.21 -4.17 -19.41
N ARG A 100 14.83 -5.37 -19.53
CA ARG A 100 14.13 -6.64 -19.46
C ARG A 100 13.61 -6.93 -18.06
N ASN A 101 14.30 -6.44 -17.02
CA ASN A 101 13.98 -6.66 -15.62
C ASN A 101 13.34 -5.45 -14.95
N LEU A 102 12.98 -4.42 -15.71
CA LEU A 102 12.33 -3.22 -15.15
C LEU A 102 11.01 -3.61 -14.48
N ARG A 103 10.81 -3.09 -13.27
CA ARG A 103 9.69 -3.46 -12.41
C ARG A 103 9.33 -2.34 -11.45
N ILE A 104 8.13 -2.42 -10.93
CA ILE A 104 7.64 -1.62 -9.82
C ILE A 104 7.71 -2.47 -8.55
N GLU A 105 8.23 -1.93 -7.48
CA GLU A 105 8.18 -2.52 -6.13
C GLU A 105 7.14 -1.74 -5.29
N HIS A 106 5.98 -2.33 -5.05
CA HIS A 106 4.98 -1.79 -4.15
C HIS A 106 5.30 -2.20 -2.70
N ARG A 107 5.54 -1.23 -1.80
CA ARG A 107 6.19 -1.46 -0.50
C ARG A 107 5.29 -1.25 0.71
N LEU A 108 4.02 -0.85 0.48
CA LEU A 108 3.17 -0.40 1.57
C LEU A 108 2.55 -1.53 2.40
N ALA A 109 2.22 -2.67 1.76
CA ALA A 109 1.50 -3.74 2.43
C ALA A 109 2.27 -4.26 3.66
N SER A 110 1.54 -4.51 4.75
CA SER A 110 2.06 -5.18 5.94
C SER A 110 2.18 -6.70 5.71
N ALA A 111 3.04 -7.35 6.49
CA ALA A 111 3.30 -8.78 6.32
C ALA A 111 2.10 -9.66 6.66
N ASP A 112 1.14 -9.15 7.43
CA ASP A 112 -0.11 -9.82 7.82
C ASP A 112 -1.30 -9.50 6.90
N ALA A 113 -1.08 -8.70 5.83
CA ALA A 113 -2.10 -8.42 4.84
C ALA A 113 -2.42 -9.67 3.99
N ASN A 114 -3.67 -9.80 3.55
CA ASN A 114 -4.07 -10.87 2.64
C ASN A 114 -3.39 -10.68 1.27
N PRO A 115 -2.49 -11.60 0.83
CA PRO A 115 -1.72 -11.41 -0.39
C PRO A 115 -2.58 -11.36 -1.65
N TYR A 116 -3.70 -12.05 -1.69
CA TYR A 116 -4.62 -12.02 -2.84
C TYR A 116 -5.27 -10.65 -2.99
N LEU A 117 -5.72 -10.05 -1.89
CA LEU A 117 -6.30 -8.71 -1.92
C LEU A 117 -5.25 -7.64 -2.21
N VAL A 118 -4.03 -7.80 -1.67
CA VAL A 118 -2.91 -6.91 -1.98
C VAL A 118 -2.59 -6.93 -3.48
N LEU A 119 -2.50 -8.12 -4.08
CA LEU A 119 -2.27 -8.25 -5.52
C LEU A 119 -3.43 -7.64 -6.33
N ALA A 120 -4.68 -7.89 -5.95
CA ALA A 120 -5.83 -7.29 -6.62
C ALA A 120 -5.80 -5.77 -6.58
N ALA A 121 -5.53 -5.16 -5.41
CA ALA A 121 -5.44 -3.71 -5.27
C ALA A 121 -4.30 -3.11 -6.11
N ILE A 122 -3.13 -3.76 -6.16
CA ILE A 122 -2.00 -3.32 -6.99
C ILE A 122 -2.37 -3.40 -8.47
N LEU A 123 -2.97 -4.51 -8.93
CA LEU A 123 -3.37 -4.69 -10.32
C LEU A 123 -4.41 -3.65 -10.76
N VAL A 124 -5.37 -3.33 -9.89
CA VAL A 124 -6.35 -2.25 -10.16
C VAL A 124 -5.64 -0.91 -10.31
N GLY A 125 -4.66 -0.60 -9.47
CA GLY A 125 -3.86 0.62 -9.59
C GLY A 125 -3.08 0.68 -10.90
N LEU A 126 -2.41 -0.41 -11.29
CA LEU A 126 -1.66 -0.51 -12.53
C LEU A 126 -2.58 -0.33 -13.76
N GLU A 127 -3.69 -1.05 -13.82
CA GLU A 127 -4.67 -0.97 -14.90
C GLU A 127 -5.24 0.44 -15.02
N HIS A 128 -5.69 1.02 -13.91
CA HIS A 128 -6.24 2.37 -13.87
C HIS A 128 -5.26 3.41 -14.44
N GLY A 129 -4.01 3.38 -14.02
CA GLY A 129 -3.00 4.32 -14.49
C GLY A 129 -2.67 4.15 -15.97
N LEU A 130 -2.58 2.90 -16.44
CA LEU A 130 -2.32 2.60 -17.86
C LEU A 130 -3.48 3.05 -18.76
N ASP A 131 -4.72 2.86 -18.33
CA ASP A 131 -5.92 3.26 -19.08
C ASP A 131 -6.08 4.78 -19.11
N ALA A 132 -5.89 5.44 -17.97
CA ALA A 132 -6.02 6.89 -17.84
C ALA A 132 -4.82 7.65 -18.44
N LYS A 133 -3.69 6.98 -18.66
CA LYS A 133 -2.43 7.58 -19.17
C LYS A 133 -1.99 8.81 -18.38
N GLN A 134 -2.16 8.76 -17.08
CA GLN A 134 -1.78 9.85 -16.18
C GLN A 134 -0.28 9.87 -15.93
N GLU A 135 0.26 11.09 -15.73
CA GLU A 135 1.63 11.26 -15.27
C GLU A 135 1.66 11.26 -13.74
N PRO A 136 2.65 10.61 -13.11
CA PRO A 136 2.80 10.64 -11.67
C PRO A 136 3.30 12.02 -11.21
N ILE A 137 3.09 12.30 -9.93
CA ILE A 137 3.76 13.40 -9.24
C ILE A 137 5.30 13.26 -9.37
N PRO A 138 6.09 14.31 -9.13
CA PRO A 138 7.55 14.21 -9.16
C PRO A 138 8.07 13.10 -8.24
N PRO A 139 9.11 12.34 -8.65
CA PRO A 139 9.69 11.32 -7.78
C PRO A 139 10.47 11.96 -6.63
N LEU A 140 10.63 11.24 -5.52
CA LEU A 140 11.39 11.71 -4.35
C LEU A 140 12.85 12.08 -4.67
N ASN A 141 13.40 11.55 -5.74
CA ASN A 141 14.74 11.91 -6.23
C ASN A 141 14.80 13.35 -6.77
N GLU A 142 13.69 13.90 -7.24
CA GLU A 142 13.56 15.26 -7.74
C GLU A 142 12.97 16.20 -6.69
N ASP A 143 11.97 15.75 -5.94
CA ASP A 143 11.32 16.52 -4.87
C ASP A 143 11.05 15.65 -3.65
N ARG A 144 11.85 15.82 -2.60
CA ARG A 144 11.69 15.08 -1.31
C ARG A 144 10.39 15.39 -0.58
N ALA A 145 9.71 16.48 -0.91
CA ALA A 145 8.39 16.82 -0.36
C ALA A 145 7.23 16.23 -1.16
N SER A 146 7.51 15.63 -2.32
CA SER A 146 6.50 15.02 -3.18
C SER A 146 5.75 13.90 -2.45
N GLY A 147 4.45 13.82 -2.67
CA GLY A 147 3.58 12.79 -2.13
C GLY A 147 2.24 13.32 -1.67
N THR A 148 1.26 12.42 -1.63
CA THR A 148 -0.08 12.70 -1.12
C THR A 148 -0.26 11.98 0.21
N ASP A 149 -0.79 12.66 1.20
CA ASP A 149 -1.09 12.04 2.51
C ASP A 149 -2.11 10.93 2.33
N PHE A 150 -1.93 9.84 3.07
CA PHE A 150 -2.90 8.77 3.14
C PHE A 150 -3.46 8.64 4.57
N PRO A 151 -4.66 8.04 4.73
CA PRO A 151 -5.27 7.88 6.04
C PRO A 151 -4.35 7.10 6.99
N VAL A 152 -4.13 7.66 8.20
CA VAL A 152 -3.34 7.02 9.26
C VAL A 152 -4.22 6.31 10.30
N GLU A 153 -5.53 6.52 10.21
CA GLU A 153 -6.53 5.90 11.08
C GLU A 153 -7.40 4.92 10.27
N MET A 154 -7.73 3.79 10.89
CA MET A 154 -8.50 2.71 10.23
C MET A 154 -9.83 3.20 9.67
N LEU A 155 -10.62 3.94 10.44
CA LEU A 155 -11.96 4.36 9.99
C LEU A 155 -11.90 5.36 8.84
N ASP A 156 -10.90 6.23 8.80
CA ASP A 156 -10.73 7.17 7.70
C ASP A 156 -10.30 6.43 6.42
N ALA A 157 -9.44 5.44 6.55
CA ALA A 157 -9.06 4.57 5.46
C ALA A 157 -10.26 3.78 4.91
N VAL A 158 -11.11 3.24 5.79
CA VAL A 158 -12.35 2.55 5.41
C VAL A 158 -13.29 3.48 4.65
N ARG A 159 -13.48 4.71 5.13
CA ARG A 159 -14.30 5.72 4.44
C ARG A 159 -13.73 6.05 3.04
N ALA A 160 -12.42 6.24 2.96
CA ALA A 160 -11.74 6.52 1.69
C ALA A 160 -11.95 5.38 0.68
N MET A 161 -11.83 4.12 1.10
CA MET A 161 -12.07 2.95 0.25
C MET A 161 -13.54 2.85 -0.20
N GLN A 162 -14.47 3.05 0.73
CA GLN A 162 -15.90 2.89 0.49
C GLN A 162 -16.44 3.84 -0.58
N HIS A 163 -15.85 5.04 -0.70
CA HIS A 163 -16.31 6.06 -1.62
C HIS A 163 -15.53 6.17 -2.93
N GLN A 164 -14.45 5.37 -3.10
CA GLN A 164 -13.65 5.43 -4.32
C GLN A 164 -14.30 4.64 -5.46
N ALA A 165 -14.74 5.37 -6.48
CA ALA A 165 -15.49 4.79 -7.60
C ALA A 165 -14.73 3.71 -8.36
N VAL A 166 -13.43 3.94 -8.66
CA VAL A 166 -12.60 2.98 -9.40
C VAL A 166 -12.40 1.70 -8.59
N VAL A 167 -12.13 1.82 -7.28
CA VAL A 167 -11.97 0.65 -6.41
C VAL A 167 -13.26 -0.16 -6.34
N ARG A 168 -14.41 0.52 -6.24
CA ARG A 168 -15.73 -0.13 -6.22
C ARG A 168 -16.07 -0.82 -7.55
N ASP A 169 -15.75 -0.19 -8.66
CA ASP A 169 -15.97 -0.75 -10.00
C ASP A 169 -15.11 -2.00 -10.23
N LYS A 170 -13.82 -1.90 -9.95
CA LYS A 170 -12.84 -2.94 -10.28
C LYS A 170 -12.80 -4.11 -9.29
N LEU A 171 -12.99 -3.86 -8.00
CA LEU A 171 -13.05 -4.93 -6.98
C LEU A 171 -14.48 -5.44 -6.76
N GLY A 172 -15.48 -4.74 -7.24
CA GLY A 172 -16.90 -5.04 -7.02
C GLY A 172 -17.47 -4.28 -5.81
N ALA A 173 -18.58 -3.56 -6.04
CA ALA A 173 -19.20 -2.71 -5.03
C ALA A 173 -19.63 -3.52 -3.79
N GLU A 174 -20.22 -4.70 -3.97
CA GLU A 174 -20.64 -5.58 -2.89
C GLU A 174 -19.44 -6.05 -2.04
N PHE A 175 -18.34 -6.46 -2.70
CA PHE A 175 -17.10 -6.82 -1.99
C PHE A 175 -16.60 -5.67 -1.13
N VAL A 176 -16.52 -4.45 -1.70
CA VAL A 176 -16.05 -3.27 -0.98
C VAL A 176 -16.93 -2.97 0.22
N ASP A 177 -18.26 -3.04 0.08
CA ASP A 177 -19.19 -2.78 1.17
C ASP A 177 -19.04 -3.80 2.31
N VAL A 178 -18.99 -5.09 1.99
CA VAL A 178 -18.80 -6.16 2.97
C VAL A 178 -17.42 -6.07 3.65
N TYR A 179 -16.38 -5.81 2.87
CA TYR A 179 -15.02 -5.67 3.40
C TYR A 179 -14.90 -4.48 4.34
N CYS A 180 -15.42 -3.32 3.94
CA CYS A 180 -15.42 -2.10 4.77
C CYS A 180 -16.21 -2.29 6.05
N GLU A 181 -17.38 -2.96 5.98
CA GLU A 181 -18.16 -3.25 7.19
C GLU A 181 -17.40 -4.22 8.12
N ASN A 182 -16.79 -5.26 7.60
CA ASN A 182 -15.94 -6.15 8.41
C ASN A 182 -14.82 -5.37 9.13
N LYS A 183 -14.15 -4.43 8.43
CA LYS A 183 -13.13 -3.59 9.05
C LYS A 183 -13.67 -2.63 10.12
N ARG A 184 -14.91 -2.15 9.97
CA ARG A 184 -15.60 -1.39 11.03
C ARG A 184 -15.86 -2.25 12.26
N GLN A 185 -16.31 -3.48 12.08
CA GLN A 185 -16.56 -4.39 13.19
C GLN A 185 -15.26 -4.76 13.91
N ASP A 186 -14.15 -5.01 13.17
CA ASP A 186 -12.83 -5.22 13.75
C ASP A 186 -12.38 -4.01 14.60
N HIS A 187 -12.64 -2.78 14.11
CA HIS A 187 -12.34 -1.55 14.85
C HIS A 187 -13.18 -1.45 16.14
N LEU A 188 -14.49 -1.68 16.05
CA LEU A 188 -15.37 -1.63 17.23
C LEU A 188 -14.97 -2.66 18.27
N ALA A 189 -14.67 -3.89 17.85
CA ALA A 189 -14.21 -4.94 18.76
C ALA A 189 -12.89 -4.53 19.46
N PHE A 190 -11.95 -3.93 18.72
CA PHE A 190 -10.71 -3.43 19.31
C PHE A 190 -10.94 -2.29 20.31
N GLN A 191 -11.89 -1.38 20.04
CA GLN A 191 -12.23 -0.28 20.93
C GLN A 191 -12.94 -0.73 22.22
N GLN A 192 -13.57 -1.89 22.19
CA GLN A 192 -14.25 -2.45 23.37
C GLN A 192 -13.28 -3.14 24.35
N GLU A 193 -12.05 -3.39 23.94
CA GLU A 193 -11.03 -3.93 24.85
C GLU A 193 -10.50 -2.84 25.78
N ILE A 194 -10.55 -3.10 27.08
CA ILE A 194 -9.91 -2.23 28.08
C ILE A 194 -8.43 -2.59 28.18
N HIS A 195 -7.60 -1.72 27.69
CA HIS A 195 -6.16 -1.98 27.62
C HIS A 195 -5.48 -1.83 28.99
N ALA A 196 -4.42 -2.59 29.22
CA ALA A 196 -3.62 -2.53 30.45
C ALA A 196 -3.08 -1.13 30.77
N ARG A 197 -2.97 -0.23 29.76
CA ARG A 197 -2.59 1.15 29.94
C ARG A 197 -3.67 1.96 30.68
N GLU A 198 -4.93 1.71 30.42
CA GLU A 198 -6.04 2.41 31.09
C GLU A 198 -6.06 2.09 32.57
N TYR A 199 -5.86 0.82 32.94
CA TYR A 199 -5.69 0.47 34.36
C TYR A 199 -4.51 1.20 35.01
N ARG A 200 -3.38 1.31 34.30
CA ARG A 200 -2.18 2.04 34.83
C ARG A 200 -2.38 3.55 34.95
N TRP A 201 -3.32 4.13 34.21
CA TRP A 201 -3.61 5.56 34.30
C TRP A 201 -4.62 5.92 35.37
N PHE A 202 -5.51 5.00 35.70
CA PHE A 202 -6.65 5.28 36.56
C PHE A 202 -6.68 4.45 37.85
N LEU A 203 -5.81 3.49 38.02
CA LEU A 203 -5.62 2.69 39.24
C LEU A 203 -4.17 2.76 39.73
#